data_8f1f1cb72b416925e3b7c2fdd645d38d
#
_entry.id   8f1f1cb72b416925e3b7c2fdd645d38d
#
_cell.length_a   1.000
_cell.length_b   1.000
_cell.length_c   1.000
_cell.angle_alpha   90.00
_cell.angle_beta   90.00
_cell.angle_gamma   90.00
#
_symmetry.space_group_name_H-M   'P 1'
#
loop_
_entity.id
_entity.type
_entity.pdbx_description
1 polymer ?
#
loop_
_entity_poly.entity_id
_entity_poly.type
_entity_poly.pdbx_seq_one_letter_code
_entity_poly.pdbx_strand_id
1 'polypeptide(L)'
;MSNNIQQHIDFSISTYCQAKCRSCQRTNQDTGEPEDWLIPSHMSYDLFNSMMDKTPDTLRVIQFCGELGDPMMHPDITKFVDRALSKESIKHLVINTNGGLRNPEWYTNMGLKYGSKILLQFGIDGITHDTNWKYREGVDFAKAWDNMIASSKTDIDLEWHFLIFKWNWQEVTEAANLAKK
;
A
#
# COMPACT_ATOMS: atom_id res chain seq x y z
N MET A 1 -24.18 -24.76 -6.83
CA MET A 1 -23.07 -24.12 -6.12
C MET A 1 -22.68 -22.89 -6.92
N SER A 2 -23.08 -21.69 -6.52
CA SER A 2 -22.67 -20.47 -7.21
C SER A 2 -21.18 -20.26 -6.93
N ASN A 3 -20.34 -20.38 -7.95
CA ASN A 3 -18.96 -19.95 -7.89
C ASN A 3 -18.98 -18.42 -7.67
N ASN A 4 -18.89 -17.98 -6.42
CA ASN A 4 -18.63 -16.58 -6.10
C ASN A 4 -17.17 -16.28 -6.45
N ILE A 5 -16.89 -16.11 -7.74
CA ILE A 5 -15.63 -15.54 -8.19
C ILE A 5 -15.67 -14.07 -7.77
N GLN A 6 -14.94 -13.73 -6.72
CA GLN A 6 -14.70 -12.33 -6.38
C GLN A 6 -13.89 -11.72 -7.53
N GLN A 7 -14.50 -10.81 -8.26
CA GLN A 7 -13.77 -10.05 -9.27
C GLN A 7 -12.94 -9.00 -8.57
N HIS A 8 -11.69 -8.92 -8.97
CA HIS A 8 -10.66 -8.06 -8.43
C HIS A 8 -10.00 -7.27 -9.55
N ILE A 9 -9.73 -6.00 -9.35
CA ILE A 9 -8.99 -5.13 -10.28
C ILE A 9 -7.90 -4.39 -9.52
N ASP A 10 -6.69 -4.42 -10.08
CA ASP A 10 -5.55 -3.66 -9.61
C ASP A 10 -5.40 -2.36 -10.39
N PHE A 11 -5.15 -1.26 -9.65
CA PHE A 11 -4.84 0.04 -10.21
C PHE A 11 -3.47 0.51 -9.70
N SER A 12 -2.54 0.77 -10.60
CA SER A 12 -1.33 1.54 -10.31
C SER A 12 -1.65 3.03 -10.46
N ILE A 13 -2.17 3.65 -9.39
CA ILE A 13 -2.58 5.06 -9.43
C ILE A 13 -1.42 6.04 -9.40
N SER A 14 -0.22 5.56 -9.03
CA SER A 14 1.02 6.34 -9.03
C SER A 14 2.21 5.44 -9.35
N THR A 15 3.12 5.91 -10.19
CA THR A 15 4.42 5.29 -10.41
C THR A 15 5.55 5.98 -9.63
N TYR A 16 5.24 7.01 -8.83
CA TYR A 16 6.19 7.60 -7.90
C TYR A 16 6.34 6.72 -6.64
N CYS A 17 7.55 6.65 -6.12
CA CYS A 17 7.87 6.06 -4.83
C CYS A 17 9.15 6.72 -4.29
N GLN A 18 9.20 7.01 -2.99
CA GLN A 18 10.41 7.53 -2.36
C GLN A 18 11.43 6.42 -2.06
N ALA A 19 10.98 5.15 -2.04
CA ALA A 19 11.84 4.02 -1.75
C ALA A 19 12.66 3.58 -2.99
N LYS A 20 13.88 3.11 -2.73
CA LYS A 20 14.82 2.53 -3.69
C LYS A 20 15.09 1.05 -3.34
N CYS A 21 14.02 0.27 -3.17
CA CYS A 21 14.14 -1.14 -2.77
C CYS A 21 14.96 -1.92 -3.80
N ARG A 22 16.03 -2.59 -3.35
CA ARG A 22 17.03 -3.21 -4.23
C ARG A 22 16.50 -4.27 -5.19
N SER A 23 15.45 -5.02 -4.83
CA SER A 23 14.86 -6.03 -5.71
C SER A 23 13.53 -5.58 -6.33
N CYS A 24 13.23 -4.29 -6.25
CA CYS A 24 12.07 -3.72 -6.92
C CYS A 24 12.37 -3.58 -8.41
N GLN A 25 11.43 -4.00 -9.25
CA GLN A 25 11.56 -3.91 -10.72
C GLN A 25 11.73 -2.48 -11.26
N ARG A 26 11.40 -1.47 -10.45
CA ARG A 26 11.58 -0.06 -10.80
C ARG A 26 12.96 0.49 -10.47
N THR A 27 13.81 -0.28 -9.76
CA THR A 27 15.15 0.14 -9.32
C THR A 27 16.21 -0.56 -10.14
N ASN A 28 17.03 0.20 -10.84
CA ASN A 28 18.18 -0.32 -11.54
C ASN A 28 19.20 -0.88 -10.54
N GLN A 29 19.54 -2.14 -10.68
CA GLN A 29 20.36 -2.87 -9.69
C GLN A 29 21.83 -2.39 -9.65
N ASP A 30 22.32 -1.81 -10.74
CA ASP A 30 23.69 -1.34 -10.84
C ASP A 30 23.86 0.07 -10.26
N THR A 31 22.87 0.94 -10.47
CA THR A 31 22.95 2.35 -10.08
C THR A 31 22.16 2.68 -8.80
N GLY A 32 21.17 1.86 -8.41
CA GLY A 32 20.24 2.14 -7.32
C GLY A 32 19.20 3.22 -7.65
N GLU A 33 19.20 3.74 -8.87
CA GLU A 33 18.24 4.74 -9.33
C GLU A 33 17.03 4.08 -10.03
N PRO A 34 15.93 4.82 -10.25
CA PRO A 34 14.82 4.31 -11.06
C PRO A 34 15.28 3.90 -12.46
N GLU A 35 14.72 2.82 -12.97
CA GLU A 35 14.97 2.35 -14.33
C GLU A 35 14.58 3.40 -15.38
N ASP A 36 15.37 3.53 -16.45
CA ASP A 36 15.20 4.55 -17.50
C ASP A 36 13.86 4.41 -18.26
N TRP A 37 13.29 3.20 -18.32
CA TRP A 37 12.01 2.96 -18.97
C TRP A 37 10.81 3.45 -18.13
N LEU A 38 11.00 3.69 -16.83
CA LEU A 38 9.95 4.10 -15.93
C LEU A 38 9.69 5.60 -16.03
N ILE A 39 8.57 5.97 -16.60
CA ILE A 39 8.12 7.36 -16.64
C ILE A 39 7.28 7.65 -15.40
N PRO A 40 7.79 8.44 -14.43
CA PRO A 40 7.03 8.78 -13.23
C PRO A 40 5.76 9.56 -13.58
N SER A 41 4.61 9.09 -13.10
CA SER A 41 3.32 9.72 -13.37
C SER A 41 2.30 9.41 -12.27
N HIS A 42 1.25 10.21 -12.22
CA HIS A 42 0.03 9.92 -11.47
C HIS A 42 -1.12 9.70 -12.46
N MET A 43 -1.97 8.72 -12.15
CA MET A 43 -3.21 8.53 -12.90
C MET A 43 -4.11 9.74 -12.71
N SER A 44 -4.70 10.27 -13.80
CA SER A 44 -5.67 11.35 -13.65
C SER A 44 -6.98 10.84 -13.04
N TYR A 45 -7.63 11.68 -12.25
CA TYR A 45 -8.92 11.33 -11.65
C TYR A 45 -9.98 11.03 -12.71
N ASP A 46 -9.99 11.77 -13.82
CA ASP A 46 -10.97 11.58 -14.90
C ASP A 46 -10.82 10.22 -15.57
N LEU A 47 -9.57 9.77 -15.79
CA LEU A 47 -9.30 8.44 -16.29
C LEU A 47 -9.82 7.38 -15.30
N PHE A 48 -9.43 7.48 -14.03
CA PHE A 48 -9.89 6.56 -13.00
C PHE A 48 -11.43 6.51 -12.91
N ASN A 49 -12.08 7.69 -12.86
CA ASN A 49 -13.53 7.78 -12.81
C ASN A 49 -14.19 7.12 -14.02
N SER A 50 -13.68 7.38 -15.24
CA SER A 50 -14.19 6.74 -16.46
C SER A 50 -14.02 5.21 -16.43
N MET A 51 -12.92 4.70 -15.86
CA MET A 51 -12.72 3.26 -15.69
C MET A 51 -13.69 2.68 -14.66
N MET A 52 -13.91 3.37 -13.55
CA MET A 52 -14.87 2.97 -12.51
C MET A 52 -16.31 2.91 -13.03
N ASP A 53 -16.70 3.82 -13.92
CA ASP A 53 -18.02 3.81 -14.56
C ASP A 53 -18.26 2.59 -15.44
N LYS A 54 -17.17 2.03 -15.98
CA LYS A 54 -17.23 0.84 -16.88
C LYS A 54 -17.04 -0.49 -16.14
N THR A 55 -16.72 -0.46 -14.83
CA THR A 55 -16.54 -1.70 -14.07
C THR A 55 -17.88 -2.40 -13.84
N PRO A 56 -17.94 -3.74 -13.95
CA PRO A 56 -19.18 -4.49 -13.77
C PRO A 56 -19.63 -4.47 -12.30
N ASP A 57 -20.92 -4.64 -12.04
CA ASP A 57 -21.48 -4.72 -10.70
C ASP A 57 -21.13 -6.03 -9.96
N THR A 58 -20.43 -6.94 -10.62
CA THR A 58 -19.86 -8.14 -10.02
C THR A 58 -18.49 -7.89 -9.37
N LEU A 59 -17.84 -6.74 -9.65
CA LEU A 59 -16.58 -6.36 -9.03
C LEU A 59 -16.77 -6.17 -7.52
N ARG A 60 -15.90 -6.78 -6.72
CA ARG A 60 -15.97 -6.75 -5.25
C ARG A 60 -14.78 -6.12 -4.59
N VAL A 61 -13.61 -6.23 -5.21
CA VAL A 61 -12.33 -5.76 -4.65
C VAL A 61 -11.62 -4.88 -5.65
N ILE A 62 -11.17 -3.74 -5.17
CA ILE A 62 -10.22 -2.87 -5.87
C ILE A 62 -8.94 -2.88 -5.06
N GLN A 63 -7.81 -2.93 -5.74
CA GLN A 63 -6.51 -2.77 -5.10
C GLN A 63 -5.76 -1.59 -5.73
N PHE A 64 -5.28 -0.70 -4.88
CA PHE A 64 -4.25 0.25 -5.26
C PHE A 64 -2.91 -0.42 -4.99
N CYS A 65 -2.36 -1.01 -6.04
CA CYS A 65 -1.13 -1.79 -5.93
C CYS A 65 0.11 -0.90 -5.93
N GLY A 66 1.14 -1.37 -5.24
CA GLY A 66 2.45 -0.73 -5.19
C GLY A 66 3.47 -1.32 -6.15
N GLU A 67 3.05 -1.83 -7.30
CA GLU A 67 3.94 -2.55 -8.23
C GLU A 67 5.01 -1.64 -8.82
N LEU A 68 4.60 -0.50 -9.38
CA LEU A 68 5.52 0.47 -9.99
C LEU A 68 5.70 1.75 -9.16
N GLY A 69 5.04 1.85 -8.02
CA GLY A 69 5.10 3.03 -7.15
C GLY A 69 4.45 2.77 -5.81
N ASP A 70 4.32 3.82 -5.00
CA ASP A 70 3.54 3.74 -3.78
C ASP A 70 2.26 4.59 -3.95
N PRO A 71 1.05 4.02 -3.78
CA PRO A 71 -0.21 4.76 -3.93
C PRO A 71 -0.28 6.02 -3.05
N MET A 72 0.40 6.01 -1.89
CA MET A 72 0.44 7.15 -0.97
C MET A 72 1.19 8.36 -1.54
N MET A 73 1.94 8.20 -2.65
CA MET A 73 2.53 9.31 -3.41
C MET A 73 1.49 10.12 -4.17
N HIS A 74 0.31 9.52 -4.48
CA HIS A 74 -0.71 10.24 -5.24
C HIS A 74 -1.27 11.40 -4.40
N PRO A 75 -1.20 12.68 -4.85
CA PRO A 75 -1.65 13.83 -4.06
C PRO A 75 -3.13 13.73 -3.67
N ASP A 76 -3.97 13.24 -4.56
CA ASP A 76 -5.42 13.17 -4.41
C ASP A 76 -5.93 11.77 -4.00
N ILE A 77 -5.09 10.91 -3.39
CA ILE A 77 -5.45 9.51 -3.07
C ILE A 77 -6.81 9.40 -2.37
N THR A 78 -7.14 10.32 -1.46
CA THR A 78 -8.42 10.31 -0.74
C THR A 78 -9.61 10.42 -1.70
N LYS A 79 -9.49 11.22 -2.77
CA LYS A 79 -10.53 11.35 -3.80
C LYS A 79 -10.71 10.05 -4.59
N PHE A 80 -9.62 9.31 -4.84
CA PHE A 80 -9.67 8.00 -5.48
C PHE A 80 -10.33 6.96 -4.57
N VAL A 81 -10.00 6.97 -3.28
CA VAL A 81 -10.64 6.11 -2.27
C VAL A 81 -12.14 6.38 -2.20
N ASP A 82 -12.55 7.66 -2.09
CA ASP A 82 -13.97 8.03 -2.09
C ASP A 82 -14.69 7.49 -3.32
N ARG A 83 -14.10 7.66 -4.50
CA ARG A 83 -14.70 7.18 -5.75
C ARG A 83 -14.81 5.67 -5.82
N ALA A 84 -13.76 4.95 -5.43
CA ALA A 84 -13.77 3.49 -5.40
C ALA A 84 -14.87 2.96 -4.48
N LEU A 85 -14.94 3.48 -3.25
CA LEU A 85 -15.90 3.02 -2.24
C LEU A 85 -17.33 3.57 -2.42
N SER A 86 -17.54 4.53 -3.33
CA SER A 86 -18.90 5.00 -3.69
C SER A 86 -19.70 3.98 -4.52
N LYS A 87 -19.02 2.99 -5.14
CA LYS A 87 -19.69 1.92 -5.87
C LYS A 87 -20.14 0.83 -4.90
N GLU A 88 -21.43 0.61 -4.74
CA GLU A 88 -22.03 -0.32 -3.76
C GLU A 88 -21.54 -1.77 -3.88
N SER A 89 -21.16 -2.16 -5.11
CA SER A 89 -20.63 -3.52 -5.35
C SER A 89 -19.25 -3.75 -4.71
N ILE A 90 -18.46 -2.69 -4.51
CA ILE A 90 -17.13 -2.80 -3.91
C ILE A 90 -17.26 -3.04 -2.40
N LYS A 91 -16.71 -4.13 -1.95
CA LYS A 91 -16.72 -4.54 -0.54
C LYS A 91 -15.43 -4.15 0.16
N HIS A 92 -14.30 -4.24 -0.54
CA HIS A 92 -13.00 -3.92 0.03
C HIS A 92 -12.15 -3.14 -0.98
N LEU A 93 -11.44 -2.15 -0.46
CA LEU A 93 -10.34 -1.47 -1.13
C LEU A 93 -9.03 -1.85 -0.43
N VAL A 94 -8.16 -2.54 -1.14
CA VAL A 94 -6.82 -2.90 -0.65
C VAL A 94 -5.84 -1.81 -1.07
N ILE A 95 -4.99 -1.37 -0.15
CA ILE A 95 -3.94 -0.38 -0.45
C ILE A 95 -2.60 -0.92 0.04
N ASN A 96 -1.67 -1.12 -0.89
CA ASN A 96 -0.29 -1.50 -0.57
C ASN A 96 0.57 -0.26 -0.38
N THR A 97 1.33 -0.19 0.70
CA THR A 97 2.24 0.92 0.96
C THR A 97 3.48 0.48 1.74
N ASN A 98 4.58 1.19 1.56
CA ASN A 98 5.77 1.04 2.41
C ASN A 98 5.63 1.79 3.75
N GLY A 99 4.55 2.52 3.95
CA GLY A 99 4.22 3.24 5.18
C GLY A 99 5.01 4.54 5.42
N GLY A 100 6.08 4.82 4.69
CA GLY A 100 6.96 5.97 4.93
C GLY A 100 6.40 7.33 4.48
N LEU A 101 5.17 7.35 3.97
CA LEU A 101 4.49 8.56 3.46
C LEU A 101 3.29 8.94 4.33
N ARG A 102 2.79 10.18 4.15
CA ARG A 102 1.72 10.73 4.98
C ARG A 102 2.16 10.83 6.46
N ASN A 103 1.23 10.96 7.38
CA ASN A 103 1.50 11.03 8.82
C ASN A 103 0.45 10.22 9.61
N PRO A 104 0.67 9.93 10.90
CA PRO A 104 -0.26 9.15 11.72
C PRO A 104 -1.68 9.70 11.75
N GLU A 105 -1.85 11.02 11.77
CA GLU A 105 -3.17 11.66 11.75
C GLU A 105 -3.94 11.34 10.46
N TRP A 106 -3.26 11.36 9.31
CA TRP A 106 -3.87 11.02 8.02
C TRP A 106 -4.40 9.58 8.02
N TYR A 107 -3.60 8.62 8.54
CA TYR A 107 -4.00 7.21 8.65
C TYR A 107 -5.15 7.01 9.64
N THR A 108 -5.11 7.70 10.79
CA THR A 108 -6.23 7.70 11.74
C THR A 108 -7.52 8.21 11.08
N ASN A 109 -7.45 9.33 10.36
CA ASN A 109 -8.61 9.90 9.66
C ASN A 109 -9.16 8.96 8.57
N MET A 110 -8.29 8.25 7.86
CA MET A 110 -8.70 7.21 6.92
C MET A 110 -9.47 6.09 7.63
N GLY A 111 -8.95 5.60 8.76
CA GLY A 111 -9.61 4.56 9.53
C GLY A 111 -10.96 4.99 10.10
N LEU A 112 -11.05 6.20 10.65
CA LEU A 112 -12.31 6.75 11.16
C LEU A 112 -13.37 6.95 10.06
N LYS A 113 -12.93 7.28 8.83
CA LYS A 113 -13.83 7.55 7.72
C LYS A 113 -14.35 6.28 7.04
N TYR A 114 -13.50 5.28 6.84
CA TYR A 114 -13.81 4.13 5.98
C TYR A 114 -13.87 2.79 6.71
N GLY A 115 -13.20 2.68 7.87
CA GLY A 115 -13.19 1.46 8.68
C GLY A 115 -12.74 0.22 7.90
N SER A 116 -13.36 -0.91 8.17
CA SER A 116 -13.07 -2.22 7.56
C SER A 116 -13.37 -2.33 6.05
N LYS A 117 -13.84 -1.25 5.40
CA LYS A 117 -13.90 -1.20 3.94
C LYS A 117 -12.52 -1.08 3.30
N ILE A 118 -11.51 -0.68 4.07
CA ILE A 118 -10.11 -0.59 3.63
C ILE A 118 -9.28 -1.66 4.31
N LEU A 119 -8.50 -2.38 3.51
CA LEU A 119 -7.39 -3.21 3.95
C LEU A 119 -6.08 -2.49 3.62
N LEU A 120 -5.33 -2.07 4.63
CA LEU A 120 -3.99 -1.53 4.47
C LEU A 120 -2.95 -2.65 4.58
N GLN A 121 -2.13 -2.82 3.55
CA GLN A 121 -1.02 -3.76 3.54
C GLN A 121 0.29 -2.98 3.64
N PHE A 122 0.90 -2.98 4.84
CA PHE A 122 2.17 -2.30 5.10
C PHE A 122 3.35 -3.21 4.79
N GLY A 123 4.20 -2.80 3.84
CA GLY A 123 5.46 -3.47 3.54
C GLY A 123 6.60 -2.92 4.39
N ILE A 124 6.85 -3.51 5.56
CA ILE A 124 7.95 -3.15 6.47
C ILE A 124 8.77 -4.43 6.73
N ASP A 125 10.05 -4.44 6.31
CA ASP A 125 10.87 -5.64 6.24
C ASP A 125 11.97 -5.68 7.32
N GLY A 126 11.64 -5.21 8.51
CA GLY A 126 12.48 -5.24 9.71
C GLY A 126 11.73 -4.68 10.91
N ILE A 127 12.22 -4.97 12.13
CA ILE A 127 11.70 -4.38 13.36
C ILE A 127 12.56 -3.21 13.86
N THR A 128 13.62 -2.89 13.12
CA THR A 128 14.50 -1.75 13.37
C THR A 128 14.73 -0.96 12.08
N HIS A 129 15.23 0.29 12.23
CA HIS A 129 15.66 1.08 11.09
C HIS A 129 16.68 0.33 10.23
N ASP A 130 17.72 -0.22 10.88
CA ASP A 130 18.85 -0.84 10.17
C ASP A 130 18.44 -2.06 9.36
N THR A 131 17.57 -2.92 9.90
CA THR A 131 17.12 -4.12 9.20
C THR A 131 16.13 -3.81 8.08
N ASN A 132 15.23 -2.86 8.29
CA ASN A 132 14.29 -2.40 7.27
C ASN A 132 15.02 -1.68 6.12
N TRP A 133 15.98 -0.78 6.45
CA TRP A 133 16.73 0.01 5.48
C TRP A 133 17.52 -0.83 4.47
N LYS A 134 18.01 -2.00 4.88
CA LYS A 134 18.78 -2.90 3.99
C LYS A 134 18.01 -3.29 2.74
N TYR A 135 16.68 -3.29 2.79
CA TYR A 135 15.82 -3.54 1.63
C TYR A 135 15.02 -2.31 1.25
N ARG A 136 14.37 -1.65 2.21
CA ARG A 136 13.50 -0.47 2.03
C ARG A 136 14.31 0.84 2.08
N GLU A 137 15.40 0.91 1.33
CA GLU A 137 16.21 2.13 1.24
C GLU A 137 15.34 3.34 0.85
N GLY A 138 15.51 4.47 1.56
CA GLY A 138 14.70 5.68 1.36
C GLY A 138 13.37 5.72 2.13
N VAL A 139 13.03 4.68 2.90
CA VAL A 139 11.86 4.67 3.78
C VAL A 139 12.26 5.05 5.20
N ASP A 140 11.65 6.10 5.74
CA ASP A 140 11.74 6.42 7.17
C ASP A 140 11.00 5.35 7.98
N PHE A 141 11.76 4.49 8.64
CA PHE A 141 11.22 3.38 9.43
C PHE A 141 10.35 3.85 10.60
N ALA A 142 10.78 4.86 11.34
CA ALA A 142 10.02 5.36 12.49
C ALA A 142 8.65 5.87 12.04
N LYS A 143 8.63 6.64 10.94
CA LYS A 143 7.39 7.14 10.34
C LYS A 143 6.49 6.02 9.84
N ALA A 144 7.06 5.01 9.15
CA ALA A 144 6.29 3.86 8.65
C ALA A 144 5.67 3.08 9.80
N TRP A 145 6.43 2.88 10.87
CA TRP A 145 5.99 2.22 12.09
C TRP A 145 4.86 2.99 12.79
N ASP A 146 5.05 4.30 13.01
CA ASP A 146 4.04 5.15 13.65
C ASP A 146 2.73 5.20 12.85
N ASN A 147 2.83 5.22 11.52
CA ASN A 147 1.67 5.18 10.61
C ASN A 147 0.92 3.85 10.72
N MET A 148 1.64 2.73 10.76
CA MET A 148 1.04 1.40 10.95
C MET A 148 0.35 1.30 12.32
N ILE A 149 1.00 1.76 13.40
CA ILE A 149 0.41 1.79 14.75
C ILE A 149 -0.80 2.73 14.83
N ALA A 150 -0.79 3.85 14.11
CA ALA A 150 -1.96 4.75 14.06
C ALA A 150 -3.15 4.06 13.37
N SER A 151 -2.89 3.32 12.29
CA SER A 151 -3.90 2.52 11.59
C SER A 151 -4.50 1.44 12.47
N SER A 152 -3.67 0.71 13.25
CA SER A 152 -4.12 -0.39 14.11
C SER A 152 -5.04 0.04 15.27
N LYS A 153 -5.12 1.34 15.56
CA LYS A 153 -6.02 1.91 16.57
C LYS A 153 -7.39 2.28 16.02
N THR A 154 -7.68 1.94 14.80
CA THR A 154 -8.95 2.22 14.10
C THR A 154 -9.59 0.92 13.64
N ASP A 155 -10.77 1.00 13.03
CA ASP A 155 -11.49 -0.17 12.49
C ASP A 155 -11.02 -0.58 11.08
N ILE A 156 -9.88 -0.06 10.62
CA ILE A 156 -9.29 -0.47 9.34
C ILE A 156 -8.73 -1.90 9.43
N ASP A 157 -8.96 -2.71 8.41
CA ASP A 157 -8.28 -3.99 8.30
C ASP A 157 -6.80 -3.75 7.97
N LEU A 158 -5.90 -4.41 8.72
CA LEU A 158 -4.46 -4.16 8.64
C LEU A 158 -3.70 -5.47 8.45
N GLU A 159 -2.79 -5.47 7.50
CA GLU A 159 -1.81 -6.53 7.30
C GLU A 159 -0.39 -5.96 7.31
N TRP A 160 0.48 -6.58 8.07
CA TRP A 160 1.92 -6.32 7.99
C TRP A 160 2.59 -7.37 7.12
N HIS A 161 3.06 -6.96 5.95
CA HIS A 161 3.85 -7.79 5.04
C HIS A 161 5.32 -7.66 5.39
N PHE A 162 5.95 -8.79 5.75
CA PHE A 162 7.34 -8.88 6.16
C PHE A 162 8.07 -9.88 5.26
N LEU A 163 8.94 -9.38 4.36
CA LEU A 163 9.79 -10.22 3.53
C LEU A 163 10.97 -10.73 4.35
N ILE A 164 11.19 -12.04 4.30
CA ILE A 164 12.26 -12.68 5.07
C ILE A 164 13.55 -12.75 4.24
N PHE A 165 14.60 -12.12 4.75
CA PHE A 165 15.94 -12.11 4.18
C PHE A 165 16.96 -12.72 5.15
N LYS A 166 18.20 -12.98 4.66
CA LYS A 166 19.29 -13.51 5.50
C LYS A 166 19.65 -12.63 6.70
N TRP A 167 19.34 -11.33 6.64
CA TRP A 167 19.68 -10.37 7.71
C TRP A 167 18.55 -10.06 8.68
N ASN A 168 17.32 -10.47 8.39
CA ASN A 168 16.16 -10.20 9.25
C ASN A 168 15.38 -11.45 9.68
N TRP A 169 15.77 -12.65 9.26
CA TRP A 169 15.04 -13.88 9.59
C TRP A 169 14.92 -14.11 11.10
N GLN A 170 15.90 -13.65 11.88
CA GLN A 170 15.90 -13.75 13.34
C GLN A 170 14.81 -12.89 13.98
N GLU A 171 14.34 -11.86 13.30
CA GLU A 171 13.30 -10.93 13.76
C GLU A 171 11.87 -11.46 13.55
N VAL A 172 11.68 -12.52 12.77
CA VAL A 172 10.35 -13.03 12.37
C VAL A 172 9.45 -13.35 13.57
N THR A 173 10.01 -14.01 14.58
CA THR A 173 9.25 -14.35 15.80
C THR A 173 8.81 -13.11 16.57
N GLU A 174 9.69 -12.13 16.69
CA GLU A 174 9.37 -10.87 17.37
C GLU A 174 8.38 -10.04 16.55
N ALA A 175 8.57 -9.94 15.23
CA ALA A 175 7.61 -9.29 14.32
C ALA A 175 6.21 -9.91 14.45
N ALA A 176 6.10 -11.25 14.44
CA ALA A 176 4.83 -11.94 14.62
C ALA A 176 4.18 -11.69 16.00
N ASN A 177 4.99 -11.47 17.05
CA ASN A 177 4.48 -11.12 18.36
C ASN A 177 4.03 -9.66 18.46
N LEU A 178 4.71 -8.76 17.75
CA LEU A 178 4.32 -7.35 17.65
C LEU A 178 3.01 -7.18 16.86
N ALA A 179 2.82 -7.95 15.80
CA ALA A 179 1.61 -7.92 14.98
C ALA A 179 0.33 -8.39 15.69
N LYS A 180 0.43 -9.02 16.87
CA LYS A 180 -0.71 -9.47 17.68
C LYS A 180 -1.17 -8.45 18.71
N LYS A 181 -0.45 -7.36 18.89
CA LYS A 181 -0.73 -6.30 19.88
C LYS A 181 -1.54 -5.17 19.25
#